data_6079ba7a50125c96c4c94d5b629252c3
#
_entry.id   6079ba7a50125c96c4c94d5b629252c3
#
_cell.length_a   1.000
_cell.length_b   1.000
_cell.length_c   1.000
_cell.angle_alpha   90.00
_cell.angle_beta   90.00
_cell.angle_gamma   90.00
#
_symmetry.space_group_name_H-M   'P 1'
#
loop_
_entity.id
_entity.type
_entity.pdbx_description
1 polymer ?
#
loop_
_entity_poly.entity_id
_entity_poly.type
_entity_poly.pdbx_seq_one_letter_code
_entity_poly.pdbx_strand_id
1 'polypeptide(L)'
;MAEAARHLALWMSWEDTIRVAELKTRDSRFARVRSEVKAGAEQVLAIQEYLHPRLQEIAETVPAALGRHLLSGGWLGRLVDRLASKGRVVETSSLRGFLQLWMVVRLKRWRRASLRWQHETARINAWLADVRAAAQRGDVELATEIVRCQRLVKGYGDTHARGWRNFETLQQQWRRPGAVTPQRLAALRAAALADEQGRALAAALAAQDPAGA
;
A
#
# COMPACT_ATOMS: atom_id res chain seq x y z
N MET A 1 -7.57 16.28 -15.76
CA MET A 1 -8.67 15.34 -15.41
C MET A 1 -8.26 13.87 -15.62
N ALA A 2 -7.86 13.45 -16.83
CA ALA A 2 -7.49 12.03 -17.07
C ALA A 2 -6.37 11.49 -16.17
N GLU A 3 -5.33 12.29 -15.90
CA GLU A 3 -4.24 11.92 -15.01
C GLU A 3 -4.72 11.69 -13.57
N ALA A 4 -5.58 12.56 -13.04
CA ALA A 4 -6.18 12.41 -11.72
C ALA A 4 -7.03 11.14 -11.62
N ALA A 5 -7.85 10.84 -12.62
CA ALA A 5 -8.65 9.62 -12.67
C ALA A 5 -7.76 8.37 -12.69
N ARG A 6 -6.67 8.37 -13.46
CA ARG A 6 -5.72 7.26 -13.52
C ARG A 6 -5.04 7.02 -12.16
N HIS A 7 -4.56 8.08 -11.49
CA HIS A 7 -3.93 7.96 -10.18
C HIS A 7 -4.92 7.54 -9.09
N LEU A 8 -6.16 8.03 -9.16
CA LEU A 8 -7.23 7.58 -8.26
C LEU A 8 -7.53 6.09 -8.44
N ALA A 9 -7.67 5.62 -9.70
CA ALA A 9 -7.90 4.20 -9.97
C ALA A 9 -6.74 3.32 -9.48
N LEU A 10 -5.49 3.77 -9.67
CA LEU A 10 -4.31 3.09 -9.15
C LEU A 10 -4.34 3.00 -7.62
N TRP A 11 -4.69 4.09 -6.93
CA TRP A 11 -4.78 4.06 -5.47
C TRP A 11 -5.94 3.20 -4.98
N MET A 12 -7.11 3.26 -5.63
CA MET A 12 -8.27 2.41 -5.28
C MET A 12 -8.03 0.92 -5.51
N SER A 13 -7.05 0.56 -6.34
CA SER A 13 -6.67 -0.83 -6.61
C SER A 13 -5.57 -1.35 -5.68
N TRP A 14 -5.44 -0.78 -4.45
CA TRP A 14 -4.43 -1.24 -3.49
C TRP A 14 -4.50 -2.75 -3.25
N GLU A 15 -3.32 -3.34 -3.04
CA GLU A 15 -3.21 -4.74 -2.65
C GLU A 15 -3.34 -4.87 -1.12
N ASP A 16 -4.13 -5.84 -0.72
CA ASP A 16 -4.26 -6.29 0.65
C ASP A 16 -4.10 -7.82 0.71
N THR A 17 -4.02 -8.37 1.91
CA THR A 17 -3.88 -9.82 2.13
C THR A 17 -4.99 -10.60 1.44
N ILE A 18 -6.22 -10.07 1.38
CA ILE A 18 -7.36 -10.71 0.71
C ILE A 18 -7.12 -10.78 -0.80
N ARG A 19 -6.66 -9.67 -1.40
CA ARG A 19 -6.37 -9.60 -2.83
C ARG A 19 -5.20 -10.51 -3.21
N VAL A 20 -4.15 -10.54 -2.41
CA VAL A 20 -3.02 -11.44 -2.60
C VAL A 20 -3.48 -12.89 -2.55
N ALA A 21 -4.27 -13.28 -1.54
CA ALA A 21 -4.82 -14.63 -1.43
C ALA A 21 -5.70 -14.98 -2.64
N GLU A 22 -6.56 -14.05 -3.11
CA GLU A 22 -7.39 -14.22 -4.30
C GLU A 22 -6.56 -14.49 -5.55
N LEU A 23 -5.50 -13.71 -5.76
CA LEU A 23 -4.61 -13.90 -6.91
C LEU A 23 -3.86 -15.23 -6.86
N LYS A 24 -3.48 -15.69 -5.65
CA LYS A 24 -2.76 -16.94 -5.44
C LYS A 24 -3.64 -18.19 -5.55
N THR A 25 -4.94 -18.07 -5.48
CA THR A 25 -5.90 -19.20 -5.58
C THR A 25 -6.63 -19.25 -6.91
N ARG A 26 -6.29 -18.41 -7.90
CA ARG A 26 -6.93 -18.43 -9.22
C ARG A 26 -6.44 -19.59 -10.08
N ASP A 27 -7.37 -20.24 -10.80
CA ASP A 27 -7.03 -21.30 -11.77
C ASP A 27 -6.05 -20.82 -12.83
N SER A 28 -6.23 -19.61 -13.35
CA SER A 28 -5.34 -19.01 -14.35
C SER A 28 -3.89 -18.88 -13.86
N ARG A 29 -3.67 -18.75 -12.55
CA ARG A 29 -2.33 -18.74 -11.97
C ARG A 29 -1.66 -20.11 -12.06
N PHE A 30 -2.40 -21.17 -11.71
CA PHE A 30 -1.85 -22.55 -11.78
C PHE A 30 -1.52 -22.93 -13.22
N ALA A 31 -2.41 -22.59 -14.17
CA ALA A 31 -2.16 -22.80 -15.59
C ALA A 31 -0.92 -22.05 -16.08
N ARG A 32 -0.80 -20.76 -15.69
CA ARG A 32 0.36 -19.93 -16.05
C ARG A 32 1.66 -20.50 -15.50
N VAL A 33 1.72 -20.81 -14.20
CA VAL A 33 2.94 -21.36 -13.57
C VAL A 33 3.34 -22.67 -14.25
N ARG A 34 2.37 -23.57 -14.55
CA ARG A 34 2.62 -24.81 -15.28
C ARG A 34 3.26 -24.56 -16.65
N SER A 35 2.75 -23.56 -17.37
CA SER A 35 3.29 -23.13 -18.67
C SER A 35 4.70 -22.54 -18.53
N GLU A 36 4.93 -21.67 -17.55
CA GLU A 36 6.22 -21.00 -17.32
C GLU A 36 7.34 -22.00 -17.00
N VAL A 37 7.04 -23.02 -16.17
CA VAL A 37 8.01 -24.09 -15.85
C VAL A 37 8.00 -25.24 -16.86
N LYS A 38 7.18 -25.16 -17.92
CA LYS A 38 7.03 -26.18 -18.96
C LYS A 38 6.72 -27.58 -18.41
N ALA A 39 5.93 -27.64 -17.32
CA ALA A 39 5.52 -28.91 -16.74
C ALA A 39 4.45 -29.59 -17.58
N GLY A 40 4.67 -30.86 -17.92
CA GLY A 40 3.67 -31.70 -18.60
C GLY A 40 2.44 -31.97 -17.77
N ALA A 41 1.36 -32.47 -18.42
CA ALA A 41 0.08 -32.77 -17.76
C ALA A 41 0.22 -33.77 -16.60
N GLU A 42 1.06 -34.76 -16.75
CA GLU A 42 1.28 -35.84 -15.78
C GLU A 42 2.31 -35.48 -14.69
N GLN A 43 2.94 -34.30 -14.79
CA GLN A 43 3.94 -33.90 -13.79
C GLN A 43 3.26 -33.21 -12.59
N VAL A 44 3.64 -33.65 -11.39
CA VAL A 44 3.21 -33.00 -10.13
C VAL A 44 3.94 -31.67 -9.98
N LEU A 45 3.19 -30.60 -9.78
CA LEU A 45 3.74 -29.27 -9.57
C LEU A 45 3.45 -28.81 -8.13
N ALA A 46 4.51 -28.65 -7.34
CA ALA A 46 4.42 -28.07 -6.00
C ALA A 46 4.71 -26.56 -6.05
N ILE A 47 3.72 -25.74 -5.70
CA ILE A 47 3.84 -24.27 -5.65
C ILE A 47 3.88 -23.85 -4.20
N GLN A 48 5.02 -23.34 -3.75
CA GLN A 48 5.24 -22.89 -2.39
C GLN A 48 5.27 -21.37 -2.31
N GLU A 49 4.61 -20.82 -1.29
CA GLU A 49 4.56 -19.40 -0.99
C GLU A 49 5.17 -19.14 0.38
N TYR A 50 6.11 -18.23 0.43
CA TYR A 50 6.68 -17.75 1.68
C TYR A 50 5.79 -16.62 2.20
N LEU A 51 5.03 -16.87 3.24
CA LEU A 51 4.13 -15.91 3.87
C LEU A 51 4.71 -15.48 5.22
N HIS A 52 4.86 -14.18 5.41
CA HIS A 52 5.34 -13.59 6.65
C HIS A 52 4.39 -12.49 7.12
N PRO A 53 3.14 -12.85 7.49
CA PRO A 53 2.15 -11.85 7.87
C PRO A 53 2.59 -11.15 9.16
N ARG A 54 2.60 -9.83 9.16
CA ARG A 54 2.81 -9.02 10.35
C ARG A 54 1.49 -8.80 11.08
N LEU A 55 1.53 -8.56 12.39
CA LEU A 55 0.33 -8.23 13.17
C LEU A 55 -0.47 -7.09 12.53
N GLN A 56 0.21 -6.06 12.03
CA GLN A 56 -0.42 -4.95 11.32
C GLN A 56 -1.27 -5.42 10.12
N GLU A 57 -0.73 -6.29 9.27
CA GLU A 57 -1.42 -6.79 8.08
C GLU A 57 -2.65 -7.65 8.44
N ILE A 58 -2.54 -8.44 9.50
CA ILE A 58 -3.67 -9.22 10.04
C ILE A 58 -4.75 -8.28 10.57
N ALA A 59 -4.37 -7.30 11.38
CA ALA A 59 -5.27 -6.32 11.96
C ALA A 59 -5.98 -5.48 10.90
N GLU A 60 -5.28 -5.15 9.82
CA GLU A 60 -5.85 -4.41 8.69
C GLU A 60 -6.80 -5.26 7.82
N THR A 61 -6.68 -6.58 7.87
CA THR A 61 -7.53 -7.51 7.07
C THR A 61 -8.88 -7.78 7.70
N VAL A 62 -8.98 -7.73 9.04
CA VAL A 62 -10.21 -8.01 9.80
C VAL A 62 -11.07 -6.75 9.96
N PRO A 63 -12.35 -6.87 10.41
CA PRO A 63 -13.19 -5.72 10.70
C PRO A 63 -12.51 -4.72 11.63
N ALA A 64 -12.71 -3.42 11.37
CA ALA A 64 -11.93 -2.34 11.97
C ALA A 64 -11.93 -2.32 13.51
N ALA A 65 -13.05 -2.69 14.14
CA ALA A 65 -13.12 -2.77 15.60
C ALA A 65 -12.15 -3.84 16.15
N LEU A 66 -12.15 -5.02 15.54
CA LEU A 66 -11.23 -6.10 15.89
C LEU A 66 -9.78 -5.73 15.56
N GLY A 67 -9.54 -5.13 14.39
CA GLY A 67 -8.21 -4.67 13.99
C GLY A 67 -7.60 -3.68 14.98
N ARG A 68 -8.37 -2.66 15.39
CA ARG A 68 -7.93 -1.72 16.43
C ARG A 68 -7.66 -2.40 17.77
N HIS A 69 -8.50 -3.36 18.15
CA HIS A 69 -8.28 -4.13 19.38
C HIS A 69 -6.98 -4.96 19.32
N LEU A 70 -6.68 -5.58 18.19
CA LEU A 70 -5.41 -6.31 18.00
C LEU A 70 -4.19 -5.39 18.14
N LEU A 71 -4.28 -4.15 17.64
CA LEU A 71 -3.20 -3.16 17.67
C LEU A 71 -3.08 -2.41 19.00
N SER A 72 -4.05 -2.54 19.90
CA SER A 72 -4.03 -1.86 21.22
C SER A 72 -2.98 -2.38 22.22
N GLY A 73 -2.18 -3.37 21.83
CA GLY A 73 -1.14 -3.97 22.71
C GLY A 73 -1.65 -4.94 23.76
N GLY A 74 -2.94 -5.32 23.72
CA GLY A 74 -3.55 -6.29 24.61
C GLY A 74 -2.99 -7.70 24.44
N TRP A 75 -3.42 -8.62 25.32
CA TRP A 75 -2.95 -10.02 25.30
C TRP A 75 -3.26 -10.73 23.98
N LEU A 76 -4.42 -10.44 23.38
CA LEU A 76 -4.84 -11.04 22.10
C LEU A 76 -3.91 -10.60 20.96
N GLY A 77 -3.54 -9.32 20.88
CA GLY A 77 -2.58 -8.81 19.89
C GLY A 77 -1.23 -9.49 20.04
N ARG A 78 -0.71 -9.60 21.27
CA ARG A 78 0.56 -10.30 21.56
C ARG A 78 0.52 -11.79 21.19
N LEU A 79 -0.61 -12.46 21.43
CA LEU A 79 -0.80 -13.86 21.05
C LEU A 79 -0.77 -14.01 19.52
N VAL A 80 -1.54 -13.17 18.79
CA VAL A 80 -1.59 -13.18 17.32
C VAL A 80 -0.21 -12.88 16.74
N ASP A 81 0.50 -11.88 17.27
CA ASP A 81 1.85 -11.53 16.83
C ASP A 81 2.84 -12.69 17.00
N ARG A 82 2.83 -13.35 18.16
CA ARG A 82 3.67 -14.53 18.41
C ARG A 82 3.38 -15.69 17.45
N LEU A 83 2.11 -15.89 17.07
CA LEU A 83 1.72 -16.93 16.12
C LEU A 83 2.04 -16.57 14.67
N ALA A 84 1.98 -15.29 14.34
CA ALA A 84 2.19 -14.76 12.99
C ALA A 84 3.67 -14.52 12.68
N SER A 85 4.48 -14.13 13.66
CA SER A 85 5.90 -13.78 13.51
C SER A 85 6.79 -14.91 12.98
N LYS A 86 6.33 -16.15 13.09
CA LYS A 86 7.00 -17.28 12.45
C LYS A 86 6.57 -17.34 10.99
N GLY A 87 7.46 -16.97 10.07
CA GLY A 87 7.22 -17.15 8.64
C GLY A 87 6.73 -18.56 8.32
N ARG A 88 5.80 -18.68 7.40
CA ARG A 88 5.21 -19.96 7.01
C ARG A 88 5.39 -20.20 5.52
N VAL A 89 5.79 -21.41 5.17
CA VAL A 89 5.71 -21.89 3.81
C VAL A 89 4.33 -22.51 3.63
N VAL A 90 3.57 -22.00 2.69
CA VAL A 90 2.25 -22.53 2.33
C VAL A 90 2.32 -23.11 0.93
N GLU A 91 2.13 -24.40 0.80
CA GLU A 91 2.05 -25.06 -0.49
C GLU A 91 0.63 -24.87 -1.07
N THR A 92 0.49 -23.93 -2.00
CA THR A 92 -0.80 -23.55 -2.59
C THR A 92 -1.35 -24.60 -3.56
N SER A 93 -0.52 -25.50 -4.03
CA SER A 93 -0.92 -26.70 -4.82
C SER A 93 -1.48 -27.83 -3.95
N SER A 94 -1.29 -27.80 -2.63
CA SER A 94 -1.90 -28.75 -1.71
C SER A 94 -3.32 -28.29 -1.30
N LEU A 95 -4.21 -29.27 -1.03
CA LEU A 95 -5.56 -28.97 -0.55
C LEU A 95 -5.55 -28.10 0.73
N ARG A 96 -4.66 -28.42 1.67
CA ARG A 96 -4.55 -27.68 2.94
C ARG A 96 -4.11 -26.23 2.71
N GLY A 97 -3.06 -26.02 1.93
CA GLY A 97 -2.56 -24.67 1.64
C GLY A 97 -3.55 -23.86 0.82
N PHE A 98 -4.19 -24.48 -0.16
CA PHE A 98 -5.28 -23.85 -0.92
C PHE A 98 -6.42 -23.40 -0.01
N LEU A 99 -6.95 -24.28 0.85
CA LEU A 99 -8.05 -23.96 1.77
C LEU A 99 -7.67 -22.84 2.76
N GLN A 100 -6.43 -22.78 3.24
CA GLN A 100 -5.97 -21.67 4.10
C GLN A 100 -6.12 -20.32 3.39
N LEU A 101 -5.63 -20.19 2.15
CA LEU A 101 -5.76 -18.95 1.38
C LEU A 101 -7.21 -18.69 0.97
N TRP A 102 -7.96 -19.73 0.60
CA TRP A 102 -9.38 -19.60 0.27
C TRP A 102 -10.22 -19.05 1.44
N MET A 103 -9.94 -19.45 2.67
CA MET A 103 -10.58 -18.86 3.86
C MET A 103 -10.31 -17.36 3.97
N VAL A 104 -9.08 -16.92 3.68
CA VAL A 104 -8.75 -15.49 3.64
C VAL A 104 -9.56 -14.78 2.54
N VAL A 105 -9.70 -15.39 1.36
CA VAL A 105 -10.53 -14.85 0.26
C VAL A 105 -11.99 -14.67 0.68
N ARG A 106 -12.52 -15.54 1.53
CA ARG A 106 -13.91 -15.42 2.04
C ARG A 106 -14.15 -14.14 2.84
N LEU A 107 -13.10 -13.53 3.40
CA LEU A 107 -13.17 -12.22 4.08
C LEU A 107 -13.48 -11.07 3.10
N LYS A 108 -13.42 -11.29 1.79
CA LYS A 108 -13.68 -10.29 0.74
C LYS A 108 -15.03 -9.57 0.94
N ARG A 109 -16.06 -10.26 1.41
CA ARG A 109 -17.38 -9.66 1.71
C ARG A 109 -17.33 -8.63 2.86
N TRP A 110 -16.34 -8.72 3.75
CA TRP A 110 -16.13 -7.80 4.87
C TRP A 110 -15.04 -6.77 4.59
N ARG A 111 -14.44 -6.78 3.39
CA ARG A 111 -13.34 -5.90 3.01
C ARG A 111 -13.66 -4.41 3.29
N ARG A 112 -14.91 -3.98 3.02
CA ARG A 112 -15.35 -2.60 3.30
C ARG A 112 -15.46 -2.26 4.79
N ALA A 113 -15.58 -3.25 5.66
CA ALA A 113 -15.58 -3.08 7.10
C ALA A 113 -14.17 -3.19 7.70
N SER A 114 -13.16 -3.55 6.91
CA SER A 114 -11.79 -3.74 7.39
C SER A 114 -11.14 -2.42 7.79
N LEU A 115 -10.15 -2.51 8.68
CA LEU A 115 -9.36 -1.36 9.12
C LEU A 115 -8.57 -0.76 7.94
N ARG A 116 -8.05 -1.60 7.05
CA ARG A 116 -7.36 -1.17 5.82
C ARG A 116 -8.28 -0.31 4.94
N TRP A 117 -9.52 -0.75 4.71
CA TRP A 117 -10.48 0.02 3.93
C TRP A 117 -10.70 1.42 4.50
N GLN A 118 -10.89 1.52 5.83
CA GLN A 118 -11.09 2.80 6.49
C GLN A 118 -9.89 3.72 6.30
N HIS A 119 -8.67 3.20 6.51
CA HIS A 119 -7.44 3.98 6.34
C HIS A 119 -7.27 4.45 4.90
N GLU A 120 -7.37 3.55 3.91
CA GLU A 120 -7.16 3.91 2.50
C GLU A 120 -8.24 4.87 2.00
N THR A 121 -9.51 4.67 2.38
CA THR A 121 -10.59 5.59 2.00
C THR A 121 -10.38 6.98 2.61
N ALA A 122 -9.98 7.08 3.87
CA ALA A 122 -9.67 8.36 4.51
C ALA A 122 -8.49 9.07 3.82
N ARG A 123 -7.43 8.34 3.49
CA ARG A 123 -6.25 8.86 2.78
C ARG A 123 -6.59 9.38 1.39
N ILE A 124 -7.33 8.58 0.62
CA ILE A 124 -7.80 8.97 -0.73
C ILE A 124 -8.67 10.23 -0.66
N ASN A 125 -9.61 10.29 0.27
CA ASN A 125 -10.49 11.46 0.43
C ASN A 125 -9.71 12.71 0.82
N ALA A 126 -8.73 12.59 1.73
CA ALA A 126 -7.87 13.70 2.12
C ALA A 126 -7.03 14.21 0.92
N TRP A 127 -6.43 13.30 0.15
CA TRP A 127 -5.68 13.65 -1.06
C TRP A 127 -6.57 14.31 -2.11
N LEU A 128 -7.78 13.80 -2.37
CA LEU A 128 -8.73 14.43 -3.29
C LEU A 128 -9.16 15.82 -2.82
N ALA A 129 -9.29 16.03 -1.52
CA ALA A 129 -9.58 17.34 -0.96
C ALA A 129 -8.43 18.32 -1.22
N ASP A 130 -7.17 17.89 -1.05
CA ASP A 130 -5.99 18.72 -1.34
C ASP A 130 -5.91 19.08 -2.84
N VAL A 131 -6.13 18.11 -3.75
CA VAL A 131 -6.18 18.35 -5.20
C VAL A 131 -7.26 19.35 -5.55
N ARG A 132 -8.47 19.17 -5.00
CA ARG A 132 -9.61 20.07 -5.23
C ARG A 132 -9.32 21.48 -4.72
N ALA A 133 -8.74 21.60 -3.53
CA ALA A 133 -8.40 22.91 -2.95
C ALA A 133 -7.37 23.66 -3.80
N ALA A 134 -6.35 23.00 -4.34
CA ALA A 134 -5.39 23.61 -5.26
C ALA A 134 -6.07 24.06 -6.57
N ALA A 135 -6.90 23.20 -7.17
CA ALA A 135 -7.63 23.52 -8.39
C ALA A 135 -8.63 24.69 -8.21
N GLN A 136 -9.33 24.76 -7.08
CA GLN A 136 -10.26 25.85 -6.76
C GLN A 136 -9.57 27.21 -6.58
N ARG A 137 -8.29 27.22 -6.16
CA ARG A 137 -7.45 28.43 -6.12
C ARG A 137 -6.92 28.85 -7.49
N GLY A 138 -7.24 28.11 -8.57
CA GLY A 138 -6.72 28.33 -9.91
C GLY A 138 -5.32 27.74 -10.14
N ASP A 139 -4.71 27.10 -9.16
CA ASP A 139 -3.37 26.49 -9.28
C ASP A 139 -3.45 25.07 -9.82
N VAL A 140 -3.69 24.98 -11.12
CA VAL A 140 -3.82 23.69 -11.83
C VAL A 140 -2.51 22.93 -11.88
N GLU A 141 -1.37 23.63 -11.92
CA GLU A 141 -0.04 23.00 -11.93
C GLU A 141 0.24 22.32 -10.59
N LEU A 142 -0.01 23.01 -9.47
CA LEU A 142 0.12 22.43 -8.14
C LEU A 142 -0.83 21.25 -7.95
N ALA A 143 -2.10 21.39 -8.36
CA ALA A 143 -3.07 20.29 -8.31
C ALA A 143 -2.57 19.05 -9.07
N THR A 144 -1.93 19.25 -10.23
CA THR A 144 -1.37 18.18 -11.05
C THR A 144 -0.18 17.50 -10.34
N GLU A 145 0.71 18.28 -9.72
CA GLU A 145 1.83 17.69 -8.97
C GLU A 145 1.37 16.97 -7.70
N ILE A 146 0.36 17.46 -6.99
CA ILE A 146 -0.28 16.72 -5.88
C ILE A 146 -0.84 15.38 -6.37
N VAL A 147 -1.49 15.36 -7.54
CA VAL A 147 -1.95 14.11 -8.17
C VAL A 147 -0.79 13.15 -8.40
N ARG A 148 0.32 13.61 -8.94
CA ARG A 148 1.52 12.82 -9.25
C ARG A 148 2.22 12.26 -8.02
N CYS A 149 2.09 12.92 -6.86
CA CYS A 149 2.65 12.44 -5.60
C CYS A 149 2.05 11.10 -5.15
N GLN A 150 0.86 10.71 -5.65
CA GLN A 150 0.30 9.37 -5.43
C GLN A 150 1.28 8.24 -5.84
N ARG A 151 2.18 8.49 -6.78
CA ARG A 151 3.20 7.50 -7.19
C ARG A 151 4.12 7.05 -6.05
N LEU A 152 4.21 7.80 -4.96
CA LEU A 152 4.97 7.41 -3.76
C LEU A 152 4.27 6.30 -2.99
N VAL A 153 2.93 6.28 -3.02
CA VAL A 153 2.11 5.28 -2.33
C VAL A 153 1.99 4.04 -3.20
N LYS A 154 3.04 3.22 -3.20
CA LYS A 154 3.12 1.98 -3.97
C LYS A 154 3.88 0.90 -3.19
N GLY A 155 3.81 -0.33 -3.68
CA GLY A 155 4.52 -1.46 -3.12
C GLY A 155 3.80 -2.08 -1.93
N TYR A 156 4.52 -2.91 -1.20
CA TYR A 156 4.02 -3.74 -0.11
C TYR A 156 4.99 -3.71 1.08
N GLY A 157 4.50 -3.96 2.29
CA GLY A 157 5.33 -4.04 3.50
C GLY A 157 6.12 -2.76 3.76
N ASP A 158 7.44 -2.89 3.95
CA ASP A 158 8.32 -1.77 4.28
C ASP A 158 8.42 -0.73 3.15
N THR A 159 8.33 -1.16 1.89
CA THR A 159 8.33 -0.25 0.73
C THR A 159 7.09 0.63 0.76
N HIS A 160 5.92 0.07 1.05
CA HIS A 160 4.69 0.85 1.22
C HIS A 160 4.77 1.80 2.41
N ALA A 161 5.25 1.33 3.57
CA ALA A 161 5.37 2.15 4.77
C ALA A 161 6.32 3.36 4.56
N ARG A 162 7.43 3.15 3.84
CA ARG A 162 8.37 4.20 3.47
C ARG A 162 7.76 5.17 2.46
N GLY A 163 7.14 4.65 1.41
CA GLY A 163 6.46 5.48 0.42
C GLY A 163 5.38 6.36 1.04
N TRP A 164 4.65 5.81 2.01
CA TRP A 164 3.65 6.54 2.76
C TRP A 164 4.28 7.68 3.60
N ARG A 165 5.36 7.43 4.35
CA ARG A 165 6.08 8.49 5.08
C ARG A 165 6.57 9.62 4.16
N ASN A 166 7.12 9.27 3.00
CA ASN A 166 7.54 10.26 2.00
C ASN A 166 6.35 11.07 1.49
N PHE A 167 5.22 10.42 1.23
CA PHE A 167 3.98 11.09 0.81
C PHE A 167 3.50 12.08 1.90
N GLU A 168 3.44 11.67 3.17
CA GLU A 168 3.07 12.54 4.29
C GLU A 168 4.01 13.74 4.43
N THR A 169 5.30 13.52 4.24
CA THR A 169 6.30 14.60 4.25
C THR A 169 6.01 15.63 3.15
N LEU A 170 5.74 15.19 1.93
CA LEU A 170 5.36 16.09 0.84
C LEU A 170 3.99 16.75 1.10
N GLN A 171 3.04 16.00 1.67
CA GLN A 171 1.72 16.54 2.02
C GLN A 171 1.82 17.71 2.99
N GLN A 172 2.71 17.65 3.96
CA GLN A 172 2.99 18.76 4.86
C GLN A 172 3.50 20.00 4.10
N GLN A 173 4.28 19.83 3.02
CA GLN A 173 4.80 20.96 2.24
C GLN A 173 3.69 21.74 1.53
N TRP A 174 2.77 21.05 0.83
CA TRP A 174 1.69 21.76 0.12
C TRP A 174 0.54 22.24 1.02
N ARG A 175 0.46 21.78 2.27
CA ARG A 175 -0.52 22.23 3.26
C ARG A 175 -0.04 23.41 4.11
N ARG A 176 1.26 23.72 4.10
CA ARG A 176 1.80 24.87 4.85
C ARG A 176 1.37 26.19 4.21
N PRO A 177 1.12 27.26 5.02
CA PRO A 177 0.97 28.61 4.52
C PRO A 177 2.25 29.05 3.79
N GLY A 178 2.13 29.72 2.64
CA GLY A 178 3.29 30.07 1.81
C GLY A 178 3.67 28.99 0.79
N ALA A 179 2.67 28.38 0.21
CA ALA A 179 2.64 27.20 -0.64
C ALA A 179 3.93 26.88 -1.41
N VAL A 180 4.35 25.64 -1.32
CA VAL A 180 5.36 25.06 -2.21
C VAL A 180 4.98 25.29 -3.68
N THR A 181 5.93 25.73 -4.49
CA THR A 181 5.68 25.89 -5.94
C THR A 181 5.51 24.51 -6.60
N PRO A 182 4.77 24.42 -7.73
CA PRO A 182 4.65 23.16 -8.47
C PRO A 182 6.00 22.56 -8.85
N GLN A 183 6.95 23.39 -9.28
CA GLN A 183 8.31 22.97 -9.65
C GLN A 183 9.07 22.40 -8.46
N ARG A 184 8.93 23.03 -7.29
CA ARG A 184 9.56 22.54 -6.05
C ARG A 184 8.96 21.22 -5.61
N LEU A 185 7.63 21.08 -5.66
CA LEU A 185 6.96 19.83 -5.32
C LEU A 185 7.37 18.70 -6.28
N ALA A 186 7.51 18.99 -7.58
CA ALA A 186 8.01 18.05 -8.57
C ALA A 186 9.45 17.57 -8.23
N ALA A 187 10.34 18.49 -7.83
CA ALA A 187 11.71 18.17 -7.44
C ALA A 187 11.74 17.30 -6.17
N LEU A 188 10.95 17.64 -5.14
CA LEU A 188 10.84 16.84 -3.91
C LEU A 188 10.29 15.44 -4.20
N ARG A 189 9.27 15.32 -5.06
CA ARG A 189 8.72 14.03 -5.49
C ARG A 189 9.77 13.20 -6.24
N ALA A 190 10.53 13.82 -7.13
CA ALA A 190 11.61 13.15 -7.86
C ALA A 190 12.69 12.63 -6.89
N ALA A 191 13.12 13.44 -5.93
CA ALA A 191 14.07 13.06 -4.90
C ALA A 191 13.54 11.89 -4.03
N ALA A 192 12.25 11.92 -3.67
CA ALA A 192 11.61 10.85 -2.90
C ALA A 192 11.52 9.52 -3.67
N LEU A 193 11.48 9.56 -5.00
CA LEU A 193 11.45 8.37 -5.87
C LEU A 193 12.83 7.85 -6.25
N ALA A 194 13.86 8.69 -6.18
CA ALA A 194 15.22 8.35 -6.63
C ALA A 194 15.98 7.50 -5.60
N ASP A 195 15.68 7.65 -4.31
CA ASP A 195 16.42 7.01 -3.24
C ASP A 195 15.51 6.26 -2.26
N GLU A 196 15.67 4.96 -2.23
CA GLU A 196 14.92 4.10 -1.29
C GLU A 196 15.27 4.38 0.18
N GLN A 197 16.41 4.97 0.50
CA GLN A 197 16.83 5.27 1.87
C GLN A 197 16.34 6.64 2.35
N GLY A 198 15.76 7.47 1.45
CA GLY A 198 15.19 8.78 1.77
C GLY A 198 16.21 9.89 1.96
N ARG A 199 17.50 9.65 1.72
CA ARG A 199 18.57 10.65 1.86
C ARG A 199 18.44 11.79 0.85
N ALA A 200 18.07 11.46 -0.38
CA ALA A 200 17.86 12.46 -1.43
C ALA A 200 16.70 13.41 -1.09
N LEU A 201 15.59 12.88 -0.53
CA LEU A 201 14.48 13.71 -0.08
C LEU A 201 14.91 14.60 1.10
N ALA A 202 15.60 14.05 2.08
CA ALA A 202 16.10 14.81 3.25
C ALA A 202 17.04 15.95 2.82
N ALA A 203 17.98 15.68 1.92
CA ALA A 203 18.89 16.69 1.37
C ALA A 203 18.12 17.77 0.58
N ALA A 204 17.13 17.35 -0.23
CA ALA A 204 16.31 18.30 -0.96
C ALA A 204 15.45 19.19 -0.05
N LEU A 205 14.97 18.68 1.08
CA LEU A 205 14.24 19.48 2.08
C LEU A 205 15.17 20.45 2.81
N ALA A 206 16.37 20.01 3.21
CA ALA A 206 17.36 20.85 3.89
C ALA A 206 17.86 22.01 3.01
N ALA A 207 17.99 21.82 1.70
CA ALA A 207 18.36 22.87 0.75
C ALA A 207 17.29 23.98 0.59
N GLN A 208 16.16 23.89 1.30
CA GLN A 208 15.08 24.86 1.24
C GLN A 208 15.08 25.86 2.42
N ASP A 209 15.94 25.66 3.43
CA ASP A 209 16.01 26.52 4.62
C ASP A 209 17.29 27.40 4.68
N PRO A 210 17.63 28.19 3.64
CA PRO A 210 18.67 29.22 3.79
C PRO A 210 18.13 30.52 4.39
N ALA A 211 16.86 30.60 4.82
CA ALA A 211 16.22 31.82 5.31
C ALA A 211 15.71 31.70 6.77
N GLY A 212 16.34 30.87 7.56
CA GLY A 212 16.08 30.69 9.00
C GLY A 212 17.30 30.95 9.88
N ALA A 213 18.24 31.80 9.42
CA ALA A 213 19.34 32.33 10.22
C ALA A 213 19.22 33.84 10.37
#